data_f9a81445242214c43b6b5158358963a3
#
_entry.id   f9a81445242214c43b6b5158358963a3
#
_cell.length_a   1.000
_cell.length_b   1.000
_cell.length_c   1.000
_cell.angle_alpha   90.00
_cell.angle_beta   90.00
_cell.angle_gamma   90.00
#
_symmetry.space_group_name_H-M   'P 1'
#
loop_
_entity.id
_entity.type
_entity.pdbx_description
1 polymer ?
#
loop_
_entity_poly.entity_id
_entity_poly.type
_entity_poly.pdbx_seq_one_letter_code
_entity_poly.pdbx_strand_id
1 'polypeptide(L)'
;MELKTRYMGLELKNPLVVSSSPLSMDMENLRACEAHGAGAVVLRSLYEEQIVNELEGRLDEEDMYHWYPEAAEHVKKISRGQTLRPYLSYIEKARNEVSFPVIASINCFTPGNWTSFAEEVQKAGAHALELNVATHLPGAGEEPVALEPEKNIQAIITEVKKRVDIPVSVKIGPYFTNMIGAAKGMEQAGADALVIFNRYYRPDIDIEQLVVTSENYLSSPREMSQSLRWVGVLSKHVSRDLAANTGVHDYEGVVKQLLAGATVTQFCSVLYIQGLGYIANMLEDLKWWMKQKRFASVDDFRGMIVDDKINSEKFEQIHFLRKNARMFDKD
;
A
#
# COMPACT_ATOMS: atom_id res chain seq x y z
N MET A 1 4.18 -17.90 -20.67
CA MET A 1 4.01 -17.75 -19.23
C MET A 1 2.93 -16.72 -19.01
N GLU A 2 1.94 -17.06 -18.22
CA GLU A 2 0.79 -16.20 -17.94
C GLU A 2 1.07 -15.43 -16.64
N LEU A 3 1.11 -14.10 -16.76
CA LEU A 3 1.30 -13.22 -15.60
C LEU A 3 -0.03 -12.69 -15.06
N LYS A 4 -1.15 -12.99 -15.73
CA LYS A 4 -2.45 -12.52 -15.29
C LYS A 4 -2.71 -12.90 -13.84
N THR A 5 -3.33 -12.00 -13.12
CA THR A 5 -3.78 -12.23 -11.74
C THR A 5 -5.10 -11.52 -11.53
N ARG A 6 -5.87 -11.96 -10.54
CA ARG A 6 -7.11 -11.30 -10.14
C ARG A 6 -6.90 -10.66 -8.79
N TYR A 7 -7.19 -9.38 -8.67
CA TYR A 7 -7.05 -8.61 -7.42
C TYR A 7 -8.32 -7.82 -7.14
N MET A 8 -8.92 -8.04 -5.98
CA MET A 8 -10.21 -7.47 -5.59
C MET A 8 -11.33 -7.71 -6.63
N GLY A 9 -11.28 -8.84 -7.32
CA GLY A 9 -12.19 -9.12 -8.42
C GLY A 9 -11.83 -8.47 -9.76
N LEU A 10 -10.86 -7.58 -9.82
CA LEU A 10 -10.35 -6.95 -11.04
C LEU A 10 -9.33 -7.86 -11.74
N GLU A 11 -9.48 -8.01 -13.06
CA GLU A 11 -8.51 -8.73 -13.88
C GLU A 11 -7.31 -7.83 -14.19
N LEU A 12 -6.13 -8.23 -13.75
CA LEU A 12 -4.87 -7.56 -14.01
C LEU A 12 -4.01 -8.37 -14.98
N LYS A 13 -3.35 -7.70 -15.92
CA LYS A 13 -2.42 -8.36 -16.86
C LYS A 13 -1.17 -8.95 -16.20
N ASN A 14 -0.83 -8.51 -15.00
CA ASN A 14 0.26 -9.02 -14.17
C ASN A 14 0.16 -8.49 -12.73
N PRO A 15 0.93 -9.02 -11.76
CA PRO A 15 0.83 -8.65 -10.35
C PRO A 15 1.57 -7.35 -9.95
N LEU A 16 2.07 -6.57 -10.91
CA LEU A 16 2.83 -5.36 -10.65
C LEU A 16 1.90 -4.14 -10.58
N VAL A 17 1.72 -3.57 -9.41
CA VAL A 17 0.85 -2.41 -9.17
C VAL A 17 1.70 -1.21 -8.76
N VAL A 18 1.52 -0.07 -9.43
CA VAL A 18 2.16 1.18 -9.02
C VAL A 18 1.45 1.70 -7.78
N SER A 19 2.19 1.86 -6.69
CA SER A 19 1.66 2.29 -5.38
C SER A 19 1.28 3.77 -5.38
N SER A 20 0.37 4.11 -4.46
CA SER A 20 -0.02 5.50 -4.17
C SER A 20 1.21 6.37 -3.92
N SER A 21 1.41 7.36 -4.77
CA SER A 21 2.51 8.32 -4.68
C SER A 21 2.25 9.53 -5.60
N PRO A 22 3.02 10.64 -5.49
CA PRO A 22 2.91 11.75 -6.42
C PRO A 22 3.09 11.37 -7.90
N LEU A 23 3.85 10.30 -8.23
CA LEU A 23 4.00 9.80 -9.60
C LEU A 23 2.65 9.51 -10.28
N SER A 24 1.68 9.00 -9.53
CA SER A 24 0.38 8.62 -10.06
C SER A 24 -0.60 9.78 -10.27
N MET A 25 -0.18 11.02 -9.98
CA MET A 25 -0.97 12.23 -10.22
C MET A 25 -0.51 13.02 -11.46
N ASP A 26 0.36 12.43 -12.26
CA ASP A 26 0.77 12.95 -13.55
C ASP A 26 0.29 12.02 -14.66
N MET A 27 -0.44 12.58 -15.64
CA MET A 27 -1.04 11.78 -16.71
C MET A 27 0.00 11.19 -17.68
N GLU A 28 1.12 11.88 -17.88
CA GLU A 28 2.22 11.35 -18.69
C GLU A 28 2.85 10.15 -18.00
N ASN A 29 3.01 10.22 -16.67
CA ASN A 29 3.48 9.09 -15.89
C ASN A 29 2.51 7.90 -15.93
N LEU A 30 1.19 8.13 -15.87
CA LEU A 30 0.21 7.04 -15.99
C LEU A 30 0.30 6.34 -17.35
N ARG A 31 0.38 7.11 -18.44
CA ARG A 31 0.58 6.55 -19.80
C ARG A 31 1.91 5.79 -19.90
N ALA A 32 2.97 6.32 -19.30
CA ALA A 32 4.27 5.64 -19.26
C ALA A 32 4.22 4.33 -18.45
N CYS A 33 3.56 4.34 -17.27
CA CYS A 33 3.35 3.12 -16.49
C CYS A 33 2.59 2.05 -17.29
N GLU A 34 1.57 2.45 -18.04
CA GLU A 34 0.83 1.54 -18.93
C GLU A 34 1.70 1.00 -20.05
N ALA A 35 2.42 1.87 -20.75
CA ALA A 35 3.31 1.51 -21.85
C ALA A 35 4.41 0.53 -21.40
N HIS A 36 4.92 0.70 -20.17
CA HIS A 36 5.91 -0.21 -19.56
C HIS A 36 5.29 -1.44 -18.90
N GLY A 37 3.97 -1.59 -18.94
CA GLY A 37 3.30 -2.84 -18.60
C GLY A 37 2.80 -2.95 -17.15
N ALA A 38 2.66 -1.88 -16.38
CA ALA A 38 2.02 -1.95 -15.06
C ALA A 38 0.65 -2.66 -15.12
N GLY A 39 0.35 -3.48 -14.14
CA GLY A 39 -0.92 -4.21 -14.04
C GLY A 39 -2.08 -3.32 -13.59
N ALA A 40 -1.82 -2.37 -12.69
CA ALA A 40 -2.75 -1.37 -12.19
C ALA A 40 -1.98 -0.20 -11.57
N VAL A 41 -2.70 0.86 -11.22
CA VAL A 41 -2.17 2.00 -10.46
C VAL A 41 -3.07 2.32 -9.28
N VAL A 42 -2.45 2.67 -8.15
CA VAL A 42 -3.12 3.34 -7.04
C VAL A 42 -2.79 4.83 -7.13
N LEU A 43 -3.81 5.67 -7.24
CA LEU A 43 -3.64 7.12 -7.25
C LEU A 43 -3.17 7.59 -5.87
N ARG A 44 -2.48 8.73 -5.83
CA ARG A 44 -2.09 9.36 -4.57
C ARG A 44 -3.32 9.54 -3.69
N SER A 45 -3.17 9.26 -2.40
CA SER A 45 -4.26 9.44 -1.43
C SER A 45 -4.72 10.89 -1.39
N LEU A 46 -6.03 11.09 -1.41
CA LEU A 46 -6.66 12.34 -1.02
C LEU A 46 -6.77 12.35 0.50
N TYR A 47 -6.24 13.39 1.14
CA TYR A 47 -6.25 13.53 2.59
C TYR A 47 -7.40 14.41 3.05
N GLU A 48 -8.09 14.00 4.11
CA GLU A 48 -9.21 14.75 4.70
C GLU A 48 -8.80 16.17 5.10
N GLU A 49 -7.62 16.35 5.66
CA GLU A 49 -7.09 17.66 6.06
C GLU A 49 -7.00 18.61 4.87
N GLN A 50 -6.68 18.11 3.69
CA GLN A 50 -6.62 18.92 2.47
C GLN A 50 -8.00 19.47 2.10
N ILE A 51 -9.05 18.68 2.37
CA ILE A 51 -10.45 19.05 2.06
C ILE A 51 -11.01 19.98 3.10
N VAL A 52 -10.82 19.66 4.38
CA VAL A 52 -11.33 20.47 5.51
C VAL A 52 -10.69 21.85 5.50
N ASN A 53 -9.36 21.92 5.32
CA ASN A 53 -8.62 23.17 5.26
C ASN A 53 -9.06 24.07 4.09
N GLU A 54 -9.45 23.50 2.96
CA GLU A 54 -10.01 24.26 1.84
C GLU A 54 -11.40 24.80 2.14
N LEU A 55 -12.26 24.00 2.76
CA LEU A 55 -13.62 24.41 3.12
C LEU A 55 -13.64 25.49 4.21
N GLU A 56 -12.68 25.47 5.13
CA GLU A 56 -12.60 26.40 6.25
C GLU A 56 -11.73 27.64 5.96
N GLY A 57 -11.06 27.68 4.81
CA GLY A 57 -10.16 28.79 4.45
C GLY A 57 -8.97 28.97 5.39
N ARG A 58 -8.65 27.94 6.15
CA ARG A 58 -7.56 27.89 7.13
C ARG A 58 -6.42 27.05 6.60
N LEU A 59 -5.39 27.68 6.05
CA LEU A 59 -4.10 27.03 5.82
C LEU A 59 -3.02 27.85 6.51
N ASP A 60 -2.65 27.46 7.70
CA ASP A 60 -1.29 27.65 8.18
C ASP A 60 -0.47 26.49 7.59
N GLU A 61 0.41 26.83 6.63
CA GLU A 61 1.15 25.86 5.81
C GLU A 61 2.13 24.99 6.61
N GLU A 62 2.40 25.29 7.88
CA GLU A 62 3.41 24.60 8.68
C GLU A 62 2.93 23.32 9.36
N ASP A 63 1.67 23.22 9.76
CA ASP A 63 1.18 22.08 10.55
C ASP A 63 0.85 20.82 9.74
N MET A 64 0.59 20.95 8.45
CA MET A 64 0.16 19.84 7.59
C MET A 64 1.29 18.86 7.21
N TYR A 65 2.55 19.22 7.41
CA TYR A 65 3.71 18.49 6.88
C TYR A 65 4.39 17.54 7.85
N HIS A 66 3.99 17.52 9.10
CA HIS A 66 4.67 16.76 10.15
C HIS A 66 4.51 15.22 10.02
N TRP A 67 3.53 14.73 9.27
CA TRP A 67 3.12 13.32 9.29
C TRP A 67 3.61 12.48 8.11
N TYR A 68 3.96 13.08 6.96
CA TYR A 68 4.35 12.35 5.75
C TYR A 68 5.55 12.97 5.02
N PRO A 69 6.76 12.50 5.26
CA PRO A 69 7.99 13.06 4.64
C PRO A 69 8.05 12.91 3.13
N GLU A 70 7.42 11.86 2.57
CA GLU A 70 7.32 11.68 1.11
C GLU A 70 6.57 12.84 0.44
N ALA A 71 5.84 13.60 1.24
CA ALA A 71 5.05 14.72 0.81
C ALA A 71 5.78 16.08 0.91
N ALA A 72 6.72 16.28 1.86
CA ALA A 72 7.13 17.60 2.31
C ALA A 72 7.73 18.51 1.21
N GLU A 73 8.60 18.02 0.34
CA GLU A 73 9.16 18.87 -0.74
C GLU A 73 8.28 18.92 -2.00
N HIS A 74 7.61 17.84 -2.35
CA HIS A 74 6.73 17.79 -3.51
C HIS A 74 5.34 18.36 -3.22
N VAL A 75 4.86 18.25 -1.98
CA VAL A 75 3.56 18.76 -1.55
C VAL A 75 3.48 20.28 -1.60
N LYS A 76 4.55 21.02 -1.25
CA LYS A 76 4.58 22.49 -1.44
C LYS A 76 4.25 22.94 -2.88
N LYS A 77 4.54 22.11 -3.86
CA LYS A 77 4.29 22.42 -5.28
C LYS A 77 2.92 21.91 -5.76
N ILE A 78 2.37 20.89 -5.13
CA ILE A 78 1.18 20.15 -5.56
C ILE A 78 -0.06 20.50 -4.72
N SER A 79 0.09 20.87 -3.43
CA SER A 79 -1.02 21.10 -2.49
C SER A 79 -1.95 22.27 -2.85
N ARG A 80 -1.52 23.20 -3.68
CA ARG A 80 -2.34 24.33 -4.13
C ARG A 80 -3.49 23.99 -5.10
N GLY A 81 -3.69 22.72 -5.44
CA GLY A 81 -4.68 22.32 -6.42
C GLY A 81 -5.34 20.96 -6.22
N GLN A 82 -5.10 20.27 -5.10
CA GLN A 82 -5.65 18.93 -4.86
C GLN A 82 -6.77 18.93 -3.81
N THR A 83 -7.86 19.49 -4.19
CA THR A 83 -9.13 19.39 -3.49
C THR A 83 -9.96 18.25 -4.06
N LEU A 84 -11.09 17.95 -3.44
CA LEU A 84 -11.96 16.87 -3.87
C LEU A 84 -12.29 16.97 -5.37
N ARG A 85 -12.74 18.13 -5.87
CA ARG A 85 -13.12 18.30 -7.28
C ARG A 85 -12.00 18.03 -8.27
N PRO A 86 -10.79 18.63 -8.15
CA PRO A 86 -9.65 18.28 -9.00
C PRO A 86 -9.27 16.80 -8.94
N TYR A 87 -9.37 16.17 -7.77
CA TYR A 87 -9.09 14.75 -7.62
C TYR A 87 -10.10 13.89 -8.37
N LEU A 88 -11.40 14.19 -8.25
CA LEU A 88 -12.46 13.49 -8.99
C LEU A 88 -12.32 13.65 -10.50
N SER A 89 -12.07 14.88 -10.98
CA SER A 89 -11.80 15.15 -12.40
C SER A 89 -10.55 14.42 -12.90
N TYR A 90 -9.55 14.25 -12.04
CA TYR A 90 -8.35 13.47 -12.38
C TYR A 90 -8.68 11.98 -12.51
N ILE A 91 -9.52 11.42 -11.63
CA ILE A 91 -9.98 10.02 -11.73
C ILE A 91 -10.70 9.81 -13.07
N GLU A 92 -11.67 10.68 -13.42
CA GLU A 92 -12.40 10.63 -14.69
C GLU A 92 -11.44 10.65 -15.89
N LYS A 93 -10.47 11.56 -15.87
CA LYS A 93 -9.48 11.67 -16.93
C LYS A 93 -8.60 10.43 -17.00
N ALA A 94 -8.05 9.96 -15.88
CA ALA A 94 -7.23 8.76 -15.82
C ALA A 94 -7.99 7.54 -16.34
N ARG A 95 -9.25 7.39 -15.95
CA ARG A 95 -10.14 6.31 -16.38
C ARG A 95 -10.32 6.25 -17.89
N ASN A 96 -10.33 7.41 -18.57
CA ASN A 96 -10.51 7.51 -20.00
C ASN A 96 -9.18 7.39 -20.80
N GLU A 97 -8.05 7.64 -20.15
CA GLU A 97 -6.74 7.72 -20.80
C GLU A 97 -5.93 6.42 -20.73
N VAL A 98 -6.16 5.58 -19.73
CA VAL A 98 -5.44 4.31 -19.56
C VAL A 98 -6.39 3.12 -19.49
N SER A 99 -5.93 1.96 -19.94
CA SER A 99 -6.74 0.73 -20.00
C SER A 99 -6.60 -0.16 -18.77
N PHE A 100 -5.55 0.02 -17.97
CA PHE A 100 -5.39 -0.73 -16.73
C PHE A 100 -6.31 -0.19 -15.60
N PRO A 101 -6.62 -0.99 -14.58
CA PRO A 101 -7.41 -0.55 -13.44
C PRO A 101 -6.79 0.65 -12.72
N VAL A 102 -7.61 1.70 -12.52
CA VAL A 102 -7.28 2.89 -11.70
C VAL A 102 -7.95 2.71 -10.35
N ILE A 103 -7.15 2.61 -9.30
CA ILE A 103 -7.58 2.48 -7.91
C ILE A 103 -7.41 3.83 -7.25
N ALA A 104 -8.50 4.45 -6.79
CA ALA A 104 -8.42 5.70 -6.04
C ALA A 104 -7.99 5.41 -4.60
N SER A 105 -7.37 6.38 -3.95
CA SER A 105 -6.97 6.24 -2.54
C SER A 105 -7.44 7.44 -1.73
N ILE A 106 -7.97 7.19 -0.54
CA ILE A 106 -8.39 8.23 0.40
C ILE A 106 -7.81 7.96 1.79
N ASN A 107 -7.52 9.04 2.51
CA ASN A 107 -7.08 9.00 3.90
C ASN A 107 -7.95 9.98 4.67
N CYS A 108 -8.79 9.49 5.56
CA CYS A 108 -9.68 10.29 6.39
C CYS A 108 -9.48 9.92 7.87
N PHE A 109 -9.87 10.82 8.74
CA PHE A 109 -9.86 10.63 10.20
C PHE A 109 -11.29 10.60 10.76
N THR A 110 -12.19 11.37 10.16
CA THR A 110 -13.58 11.49 10.60
C THR A 110 -14.45 10.40 9.97
N PRO A 111 -15.13 9.57 10.76
CA PRO A 111 -15.92 8.45 10.24
C PRO A 111 -16.94 8.82 9.14
N GLY A 112 -17.57 9.99 9.24
CA GLY A 112 -18.58 10.44 8.26
C GLY A 112 -18.00 10.81 6.90
N ASN A 113 -16.77 11.29 6.83
CA ASN A 113 -16.14 11.75 5.60
C ASN A 113 -15.70 10.58 4.70
N TRP A 114 -15.33 9.44 5.28
CA TRP A 114 -14.99 8.24 4.52
C TRP A 114 -16.08 7.83 3.53
N THR A 115 -17.34 7.84 3.97
CA THR A 115 -18.47 7.40 3.16
C THR A 115 -18.77 8.36 2.03
N SER A 116 -18.79 9.66 2.32
CA SER A 116 -19.05 10.71 1.34
C SER A 116 -18.02 10.70 0.22
N PHE A 117 -16.72 10.64 0.57
CA PHE A 117 -15.65 10.62 -0.42
C PHE A 117 -15.62 9.33 -1.24
N ALA A 118 -15.93 8.18 -0.63
CA ALA A 118 -16.03 6.92 -1.33
C ALA A 118 -17.10 6.92 -2.42
N GLU A 119 -18.29 7.48 -2.11
CA GLU A 119 -19.38 7.63 -3.10
C GLU A 119 -18.96 8.51 -4.28
N GLU A 120 -18.33 9.66 -4.02
CA GLU A 120 -17.87 10.57 -5.07
C GLU A 120 -16.75 9.94 -5.94
N VAL A 121 -15.83 9.22 -5.33
CA VAL A 121 -14.78 8.46 -6.02
C VAL A 121 -15.37 7.39 -6.94
N GLN A 122 -16.40 6.64 -6.48
CA GLN A 122 -17.12 5.69 -7.32
C GLN A 122 -17.82 6.38 -8.49
N LYS A 123 -18.50 7.50 -8.24
CA LYS A 123 -19.17 8.28 -9.31
C LYS A 123 -18.19 8.79 -10.36
N ALA A 124 -16.97 9.17 -9.95
CA ALA A 124 -15.90 9.57 -10.86
C ALA A 124 -15.33 8.40 -11.68
N GLY A 125 -15.78 7.16 -11.43
CA GLY A 125 -15.47 6.00 -12.24
C GLY A 125 -14.20 5.25 -11.84
N ALA A 126 -13.69 5.40 -10.63
CA ALA A 126 -12.61 4.55 -10.11
C ALA A 126 -13.02 3.07 -10.16
N HIS A 127 -12.08 2.19 -10.49
CA HIS A 127 -12.34 0.74 -10.54
C HIS A 127 -12.38 0.10 -9.16
N ALA A 128 -11.68 0.67 -8.20
CA ALA A 128 -11.62 0.25 -6.80
C ALA A 128 -11.19 1.42 -5.93
N LEU A 129 -11.33 1.24 -4.61
CA LEU A 129 -10.94 2.21 -3.60
C LEU A 129 -9.93 1.60 -2.64
N GLU A 130 -8.83 2.29 -2.36
CA GLU A 130 -7.89 1.97 -1.28
C GLU A 130 -8.13 2.93 -0.11
N LEU A 131 -8.59 2.39 1.03
CA LEU A 131 -8.67 3.13 2.29
C LEU A 131 -7.28 3.11 2.93
N ASN A 132 -6.61 4.24 2.93
CA ASN A 132 -5.31 4.40 3.57
C ASN A 132 -5.55 4.76 5.05
N VAL A 133 -5.64 3.74 5.90
CA VAL A 133 -5.96 3.93 7.32
C VAL A 133 -4.68 4.08 8.12
N ALA A 134 -4.39 5.32 8.53
CA ALA A 134 -3.35 5.59 9.51
C ALA A 134 -3.96 5.55 10.92
N THR A 135 -3.32 4.85 11.84
CA THR A 135 -3.63 5.01 13.26
C THR A 135 -3.10 6.36 13.71
N HIS A 136 -3.99 7.30 13.96
CA HIS A 136 -3.63 8.60 14.51
C HIS A 136 -3.17 8.41 15.96
N LEU A 137 -1.99 8.91 16.26
CA LEU A 137 -1.58 9.09 17.66
C LEU A 137 -2.15 10.45 18.12
N PRO A 138 -2.93 10.51 19.20
CA PRO A 138 -3.45 11.79 19.70
C PRO A 138 -2.30 12.76 19.92
N GLY A 139 -2.50 14.02 19.52
CA GLY A 139 -1.53 15.10 19.70
C GLY A 139 -1.28 15.37 21.21
N ALA A 140 -0.18 16.06 21.51
CA ALA A 140 0.11 16.49 22.87
C ALA A 140 -1.00 17.43 23.37
N GLY A 141 -1.75 17.02 24.37
CA GLY A 141 -2.89 17.78 24.96
C GLY A 141 -4.27 17.26 24.54
N GLU A 142 -4.37 16.30 23.64
CA GLU A 142 -5.61 15.57 23.41
C GLU A 142 -5.78 14.49 24.47
N GLU A 143 -6.98 14.42 25.08
CA GLU A 143 -7.32 13.30 25.96
C GLU A 143 -7.20 12.01 25.14
N PRO A 144 -6.51 10.97 25.66
CA PRO A 144 -6.48 9.69 25.01
C PRO A 144 -7.91 9.15 24.96
N VAL A 145 -8.57 9.34 23.83
CA VAL A 145 -9.82 8.65 23.58
C VAL A 145 -9.50 7.17 23.77
N ALA A 146 -10.27 6.46 24.57
CA ALA A 146 -10.13 5.02 24.77
C ALA A 146 -10.45 4.36 23.42
N LEU A 147 -9.47 4.41 22.51
CA LEU A 147 -9.60 3.96 21.14
C LEU A 147 -9.43 2.45 21.14
N GLU A 148 -10.41 1.80 20.60
CA GLU A 148 -10.25 0.49 20.01
C GLU A 148 -9.99 0.70 18.50
N PRO A 149 -8.73 1.02 18.08
CA PRO A 149 -8.43 1.41 16.71
C PRO A 149 -8.92 0.39 15.70
N GLU A 150 -8.85 -0.89 16.05
CA GLU A 150 -9.32 -1.99 15.21
C GLU A 150 -10.83 -1.93 14.99
N LYS A 151 -11.62 -1.63 16.01
CA LYS A 151 -13.08 -1.48 15.87
C LYS A 151 -13.46 -0.26 15.03
N ASN A 152 -12.74 0.85 15.17
CA ASN A 152 -12.95 2.02 14.35
C ASN A 152 -12.68 1.73 12.87
N ILE A 153 -11.58 1.04 12.56
CA ILE A 153 -11.26 0.62 11.19
C ILE A 153 -12.37 -0.28 10.64
N GLN A 154 -12.83 -1.26 11.41
CA GLN A 154 -13.92 -2.15 11.01
C GLN A 154 -15.23 -1.40 10.75
N ALA A 155 -15.57 -0.43 11.62
CA ALA A 155 -16.75 0.42 11.44
C ALA A 155 -16.66 1.24 10.14
N ILE A 156 -15.51 1.87 9.87
CA ILE A 156 -15.24 2.62 8.63
C ILE A 156 -15.44 1.72 7.41
N ILE A 157 -14.83 0.54 7.39
CA ILE A 157 -14.96 -0.42 6.28
C ILE A 157 -16.42 -0.79 6.06
N THR A 158 -17.14 -1.14 7.14
CA THR A 158 -18.55 -1.52 7.08
C THR A 158 -19.41 -0.40 6.51
N GLU A 159 -19.23 0.84 6.95
CA GLU A 159 -20.00 1.98 6.46
C GLU A 159 -19.67 2.34 5.01
N VAL A 160 -18.39 2.30 4.62
CA VAL A 160 -17.98 2.51 3.22
C VAL A 160 -18.60 1.42 2.32
N LYS A 161 -18.49 0.15 2.70
CA LYS A 161 -19.03 -0.98 1.92
C LYS A 161 -20.55 -0.97 1.75
N LYS A 162 -21.29 -0.28 2.63
CA LYS A 162 -22.72 -0.05 2.44
C LYS A 162 -23.04 1.00 1.37
N ARG A 163 -22.09 1.85 1.01
CA ARG A 163 -22.28 3.01 0.16
C ARG A 163 -21.69 2.85 -1.24
N VAL A 164 -20.73 1.95 -1.41
CA VAL A 164 -20.07 1.73 -2.70
C VAL A 164 -20.17 0.27 -3.13
N ASP A 165 -20.31 0.08 -4.44
CA ASP A 165 -20.34 -1.24 -5.08
C ASP A 165 -18.95 -1.64 -5.58
N ILE A 166 -18.02 -0.67 -5.76
CA ILE A 166 -16.64 -0.96 -6.17
C ILE A 166 -15.88 -1.69 -5.06
N PRO A 167 -14.89 -2.51 -5.43
CA PRO A 167 -14.04 -3.19 -4.45
C PRO A 167 -13.27 -2.21 -3.56
N VAL A 168 -13.06 -2.61 -2.29
CA VAL A 168 -12.38 -1.79 -1.28
C VAL A 168 -11.20 -2.55 -0.70
N SER A 169 -9.99 -2.03 -0.87
CA SER A 169 -8.80 -2.46 -0.13
C SER A 169 -8.55 -1.57 1.07
N VAL A 170 -7.87 -2.13 2.07
CA VAL A 170 -7.49 -1.39 3.29
C VAL A 170 -5.97 -1.46 3.46
N LYS A 171 -5.32 -0.31 3.37
CA LYS A 171 -3.89 -0.17 3.58
C LYS A 171 -3.62 0.21 5.03
N ILE A 172 -2.89 -0.66 5.71
CA ILE A 172 -2.66 -0.58 7.16
C ILE A 172 -1.18 -0.40 7.48
N GLY A 173 -0.92 0.04 8.70
CA GLY A 173 0.42 0.03 9.28
C GLY A 173 0.74 -1.28 10.01
N PRO A 174 2.00 -1.45 10.45
CA PRO A 174 2.44 -2.66 11.14
C PRO A 174 2.17 -2.68 12.65
N TYR A 175 1.46 -1.69 13.17
CA TYR A 175 1.36 -1.43 14.62
C TYR A 175 0.08 -2.00 15.24
N PHE A 176 -0.15 -3.30 15.05
CA PHE A 176 -1.24 -4.02 15.73
C PHE A 176 -0.67 -5.02 16.72
N THR A 177 -1.19 -5.03 17.94
CA THR A 177 -0.81 -6.02 18.96
C THR A 177 -1.24 -7.43 18.54
N ASN A 178 -2.40 -7.53 17.88
CA ASN A 178 -2.92 -8.78 17.31
C ASN A 178 -3.23 -8.57 15.81
N MET A 179 -2.20 -8.62 14.98
CA MET A 179 -2.32 -8.42 13.53
C MET A 179 -3.29 -9.41 12.88
N ILE A 180 -3.27 -10.68 13.28
CA ILE A 180 -4.18 -11.70 12.72
C ILE A 180 -5.63 -11.38 13.08
N GLY A 181 -5.88 -11.03 14.33
CA GLY A 181 -7.22 -10.62 14.77
C GLY A 181 -7.72 -9.37 14.06
N ALA A 182 -6.86 -8.35 13.91
CA ALA A 182 -7.18 -7.13 13.18
C ALA A 182 -7.51 -7.42 11.70
N ALA A 183 -6.68 -8.21 11.02
CA ALA A 183 -6.89 -8.59 9.61
C ALA A 183 -8.21 -9.35 9.41
N LYS A 184 -8.51 -10.34 10.27
CA LYS A 184 -9.79 -11.04 10.23
C LYS A 184 -10.99 -10.13 10.49
N GLY A 185 -10.86 -9.18 11.42
CA GLY A 185 -11.90 -8.20 11.67
C GLY A 185 -12.16 -7.29 10.47
N MET A 186 -11.12 -6.87 9.75
CA MET A 186 -11.25 -6.09 8.50
C MET A 186 -11.90 -6.91 7.39
N GLU A 187 -11.53 -8.19 7.24
CA GLU A 187 -12.18 -9.12 6.31
C GLU A 187 -13.68 -9.28 6.63
N GLN A 188 -14.04 -9.48 7.90
CA GLN A 188 -15.43 -9.60 8.34
C GLN A 188 -16.22 -8.31 8.15
N ALA A 189 -15.58 -7.15 8.26
CA ALA A 189 -16.15 -5.85 7.97
C ALA A 189 -16.40 -5.60 6.47
N GLY A 190 -15.88 -6.47 5.59
CA GLY A 190 -16.14 -6.44 4.15
C GLY A 190 -14.99 -5.94 3.30
N ALA A 191 -13.78 -5.80 3.83
CA ALA A 191 -12.60 -5.50 3.00
C ALA A 191 -12.40 -6.58 1.94
N ASP A 192 -12.13 -6.17 0.70
CA ASP A 192 -11.87 -7.07 -0.43
C ASP A 192 -10.38 -7.43 -0.54
N ALA A 193 -9.51 -6.56 -0.01
CA ALA A 193 -8.07 -6.82 0.11
C ALA A 193 -7.44 -6.05 1.29
N LEU A 194 -6.28 -6.52 1.73
CA LEU A 194 -5.43 -5.83 2.68
C LEU A 194 -4.11 -5.46 2.02
N VAL A 195 -3.64 -4.23 2.22
CA VAL A 195 -2.35 -3.75 1.72
C VAL A 195 -1.35 -3.66 2.88
N ILE A 196 -0.27 -4.42 2.80
CA ILE A 196 0.72 -4.70 3.84
C ILE A 196 2.09 -4.17 3.40
N PHE A 197 2.60 -3.04 3.84
CA PHE A 197 2.09 -2.05 4.77
C PHE A 197 2.16 -0.64 4.19
N ASN A 198 1.52 0.33 4.85
CA ASN A 198 1.88 1.73 4.69
C ASN A 198 3.29 1.97 5.26
N ARG A 199 4.07 2.84 4.62
CA ARG A 199 5.37 3.24 5.11
C ARG A 199 5.20 4.51 5.94
N TYR A 200 5.44 4.41 7.24
CA TYR A 200 5.39 5.56 8.13
C TYR A 200 6.69 6.37 8.13
N TYR A 201 6.54 7.61 8.55
CA TYR A 201 7.64 8.52 8.86
C TYR A 201 8.63 7.87 9.82
N ARG A 202 9.92 8.00 9.50
CA ARG A 202 11.01 7.58 10.35
C ARG A 202 11.78 8.82 10.78
N PRO A 203 11.52 9.34 11.99
CA PRO A 203 12.26 10.47 12.51
C PRO A 203 13.72 10.08 12.73
N ASP A 204 14.60 11.02 12.42
CA ASP A 204 16.01 10.99 12.78
C ASP A 204 16.34 12.33 13.47
N ILE A 205 17.51 12.44 14.07
CA ILE A 205 17.95 13.63 14.77
C ILE A 205 19.28 14.08 14.16
N ASP A 206 19.28 15.28 13.58
CA ASP A 206 20.51 15.97 13.28
C ASP A 206 21.14 16.47 14.59
N ILE A 207 22.20 15.80 15.01
CA ILE A 207 22.85 16.10 16.28
C ILE A 207 23.68 17.40 16.25
N GLU A 208 24.03 17.89 15.06
CA GLU A 208 24.76 19.14 14.90
C GLU A 208 23.82 20.36 14.94
N GLN A 209 22.66 20.22 14.29
CA GLN A 209 21.64 21.28 14.25
C GLN A 209 20.63 21.19 15.37
N LEU A 210 20.60 20.09 16.12
CA LEU A 210 19.64 19.79 17.20
C LEU A 210 18.18 19.87 16.75
N VAL A 211 17.91 19.35 15.55
CA VAL A 211 16.56 19.31 14.95
C VAL A 211 16.17 17.90 14.58
N VAL A 212 14.86 17.65 14.58
CA VAL A 212 14.32 16.41 14.04
C VAL A 212 14.36 16.46 12.53
N THR A 213 14.93 15.43 11.94
CA THR A 213 14.98 15.20 10.49
C THR A 213 14.25 13.93 10.14
N SER A 214 14.22 13.57 8.87
CA SER A 214 13.71 12.29 8.41
C SER A 214 14.82 11.44 7.83
N GLU A 215 14.78 10.15 8.12
CA GLU A 215 15.49 9.15 7.35
C GLU A 215 14.96 9.16 5.90
N ASN A 216 15.65 8.52 4.98
CA ASN A 216 15.34 8.51 3.54
C ASN A 216 13.83 8.48 3.22
N TYR A 217 13.39 9.40 2.34
CA TYR A 217 12.02 9.46 1.82
C TYR A 217 11.63 8.21 1.03
N LEU A 218 12.59 7.54 0.38
CA LEU A 218 12.38 6.34 -0.40
C LEU A 218 12.68 5.10 0.43
N SER A 219 11.87 4.06 0.26
CA SER A 219 12.12 2.77 0.90
C SER A 219 13.41 2.13 0.36
N SER A 220 13.95 1.22 1.15
CA SER A 220 15.05 0.34 0.74
C SER A 220 14.58 -1.11 0.63
N PRO A 221 15.29 -2.00 -0.10
CA PRO A 221 14.96 -3.42 -0.17
C PRO A 221 14.91 -4.14 1.18
N ARG A 222 15.64 -3.63 2.18
CA ARG A 222 15.67 -4.21 3.54
C ARG A 222 14.35 -4.07 4.27
N GLU A 223 13.57 -3.04 3.95
CA GLU A 223 12.27 -2.78 4.57
C GLU A 223 11.21 -3.81 4.17
N MET A 224 11.43 -4.54 3.07
CA MET A 224 10.52 -5.61 2.63
C MET A 224 10.38 -6.74 3.65
N SER A 225 11.37 -6.96 4.52
CA SER A 225 11.36 -8.08 5.47
C SER A 225 10.13 -8.11 6.36
N GLN A 226 9.62 -6.93 6.73
CA GLN A 226 8.42 -6.80 7.58
C GLN A 226 7.15 -7.17 6.80
N SER A 227 6.95 -6.63 5.60
CA SER A 227 5.80 -6.97 4.76
C SER A 227 5.85 -8.45 4.35
N LEU A 228 7.02 -8.98 3.99
CA LEU A 228 7.21 -10.39 3.63
C LEU A 228 6.75 -11.33 4.75
N ARG A 229 7.17 -11.04 6.00
CA ARG A 229 6.75 -11.83 7.16
C ARG A 229 5.22 -11.85 7.31
N TRP A 230 4.60 -10.66 7.29
CA TRP A 230 3.18 -10.56 7.57
C TRP A 230 2.31 -11.04 6.41
N VAL A 231 2.75 -10.89 5.16
CA VAL A 231 2.09 -11.53 4.03
C VAL A 231 2.10 -13.04 4.21
N GLY A 232 3.26 -13.64 4.55
CA GLY A 232 3.37 -15.07 4.79
C GLY A 232 2.49 -15.58 5.92
N VAL A 233 2.39 -14.83 7.03
CA VAL A 233 1.50 -15.19 8.15
C VAL A 233 0.03 -15.02 7.74
N LEU A 234 -0.35 -13.84 7.22
CA LEU A 234 -1.74 -13.51 6.95
C LEU A 234 -2.36 -14.34 5.82
N SER A 235 -1.57 -14.77 4.82
CA SER A 235 -2.05 -15.63 3.74
C SER A 235 -2.64 -16.97 4.22
N LYS A 236 -2.34 -17.39 5.44
CA LYS A 236 -2.92 -18.57 6.09
C LYS A 236 -4.15 -18.28 6.95
N HIS A 237 -4.42 -17.02 7.24
CA HIS A 237 -5.43 -16.64 8.22
C HIS A 237 -6.59 -15.84 7.64
N VAL A 238 -6.39 -15.21 6.47
CA VAL A 238 -7.44 -14.44 5.76
C VAL A 238 -7.66 -15.03 4.38
N SER A 239 -8.88 -14.94 3.88
CA SER A 239 -9.27 -15.44 2.55
C SER A 239 -9.30 -14.31 1.50
N ARG A 240 -9.02 -13.08 1.91
CA ARG A 240 -9.00 -11.90 1.05
C ARG A 240 -7.63 -11.70 0.42
N ASP A 241 -7.63 -10.98 -0.69
CA ASP A 241 -6.39 -10.67 -1.40
C ASP A 241 -5.41 -9.89 -0.52
N LEU A 242 -4.12 -10.20 -0.65
CA LEU A 242 -3.04 -9.49 0.01
C LEU A 242 -2.19 -8.76 -1.03
N ALA A 243 -2.07 -7.45 -0.88
CA ALA A 243 -1.12 -6.66 -1.64
C ALA A 243 0.12 -6.39 -0.77
N ALA A 244 1.27 -6.87 -1.20
CA ALA A 244 2.53 -6.57 -0.51
C ALA A 244 3.02 -5.18 -0.91
N ASN A 245 3.34 -4.35 0.05
CA ASN A 245 3.85 -3.00 -0.17
C ASN A 245 5.06 -2.72 0.71
N THR A 246 5.87 -1.73 0.34
CA THR A 246 7.12 -1.30 0.98
C THR A 246 8.29 -2.26 0.74
N GLY A 247 9.36 -1.71 0.20
CA GLY A 247 10.64 -2.41 0.00
C GLY A 247 10.71 -3.35 -1.21
N VAL A 248 9.71 -3.36 -2.09
CA VAL A 248 9.76 -4.08 -3.37
C VAL A 248 10.52 -3.24 -4.38
N HIS A 249 11.74 -3.64 -4.72
CA HIS A 249 12.64 -2.87 -5.58
C HIS A 249 13.10 -3.61 -6.85
N ASP A 250 12.86 -4.90 -6.93
CA ASP A 250 13.27 -5.75 -8.05
C ASP A 250 12.32 -6.94 -8.20
N TYR A 251 12.54 -7.73 -9.26
CA TYR A 251 11.75 -8.95 -9.50
C TYR A 251 11.90 -9.99 -8.40
N GLU A 252 13.05 -10.06 -7.72
CA GLU A 252 13.24 -10.99 -6.60
C GLU A 252 12.31 -10.65 -5.44
N GLY A 253 12.15 -9.36 -5.15
CA GLY A 253 11.19 -8.87 -4.17
C GLY A 253 9.76 -9.26 -4.54
N VAL A 254 9.38 -9.09 -5.82
CA VAL A 254 8.08 -9.53 -6.34
C VAL A 254 7.90 -11.04 -6.13
N VAL A 255 8.86 -11.85 -6.57
CA VAL A 255 8.81 -13.32 -6.43
C VAL A 255 8.68 -13.73 -4.96
N LYS A 256 9.45 -13.14 -4.05
CA LYS A 256 9.41 -13.45 -2.62
C LYS A 256 8.03 -13.19 -2.03
N GLN A 257 7.42 -12.06 -2.38
CA GLN A 257 6.08 -11.71 -1.89
C GLN A 257 4.99 -12.62 -2.47
N LEU A 258 5.05 -12.96 -3.77
CA LEU A 258 4.13 -13.91 -4.38
C LEU A 258 4.26 -15.31 -3.77
N LEU A 259 5.47 -15.81 -3.56
CA LEU A 259 5.76 -17.08 -2.88
C LEU A 259 5.21 -17.10 -1.44
N ALA A 260 5.20 -15.96 -0.76
CA ALA A 260 4.61 -15.80 0.58
C ALA A 260 3.08 -15.70 0.56
N GLY A 261 2.45 -15.60 -0.62
CA GLY A 261 1.00 -15.58 -0.77
C GLY A 261 0.39 -14.21 -1.11
N ALA A 262 1.20 -13.20 -1.43
CA ALA A 262 0.66 -11.95 -1.98
C ALA A 262 -0.05 -12.20 -3.32
N THR A 263 -1.18 -11.55 -3.53
CA THR A 263 -1.89 -11.52 -4.81
C THR A 263 -1.21 -10.59 -5.80
N VAL A 264 -0.78 -9.42 -5.30
CA VAL A 264 -0.06 -8.38 -6.06
C VAL A 264 1.04 -7.77 -5.21
N THR A 265 1.96 -7.08 -5.87
CA THR A 265 2.97 -6.23 -5.22
C THR A 265 2.75 -4.78 -5.61
N GLN A 266 2.76 -3.89 -4.62
CA GLN A 266 2.71 -2.45 -4.81
C GLN A 266 4.11 -1.85 -4.59
N PHE A 267 4.55 -0.97 -5.48
CA PHE A 267 5.86 -0.32 -5.39
C PHE A 267 5.84 1.09 -6.01
N CYS A 268 6.65 1.98 -5.49
CA CYS A 268 6.86 3.32 -6.07
C CYS A 268 8.31 3.80 -5.90
N SER A 269 8.98 3.57 -4.77
CA SER A 269 10.33 4.08 -4.49
C SER A 269 11.35 3.71 -5.57
N VAL A 270 11.29 2.49 -6.09
CA VAL A 270 12.16 2.04 -7.18
C VAL A 270 11.94 2.84 -8.47
N LEU A 271 10.71 3.31 -8.72
CA LEU A 271 10.40 4.11 -9.90
C LEU A 271 10.99 5.52 -9.83
N TYR A 272 11.14 6.09 -8.63
CA TYR A 272 11.88 7.34 -8.43
C TYR A 272 13.39 7.15 -8.65
N ILE A 273 13.92 5.98 -8.33
CA ILE A 273 15.35 5.66 -8.43
C ILE A 273 15.74 5.26 -9.85
N GLN A 274 14.96 4.39 -10.49
CA GLN A 274 15.27 3.73 -11.76
C GLN A 274 14.46 4.26 -12.95
N GLY A 275 13.46 5.12 -12.69
CA GLY A 275 12.51 5.58 -13.71
C GLY A 275 11.41 4.57 -14.01
N LEU A 276 10.36 5.05 -14.69
CA LEU A 276 9.15 4.25 -14.97
C LEU A 276 9.40 3.06 -15.89
N GLY A 277 10.40 3.16 -16.77
CA GLY A 277 10.81 2.04 -17.67
C GLY A 277 11.23 0.77 -16.93
N TYR A 278 11.62 0.89 -15.67
CA TYR A 278 12.02 -0.25 -14.86
C TYR A 278 10.91 -1.28 -14.63
N ILE A 279 9.65 -0.88 -14.77
CA ILE A 279 8.49 -1.81 -14.74
C ILE A 279 8.64 -2.92 -15.78
N ALA A 280 9.06 -2.57 -17.01
CA ALA A 280 9.27 -3.54 -18.07
C ALA A 280 10.42 -4.51 -17.72
N ASN A 281 11.51 -4.02 -17.15
CA ASN A 281 12.63 -4.85 -16.72
C ASN A 281 12.18 -5.85 -15.64
N MET A 282 11.45 -5.40 -14.64
CA MET A 282 10.90 -6.29 -13.59
C MET A 282 10.00 -7.38 -14.17
N LEU A 283 9.20 -7.07 -15.19
CA LEU A 283 8.33 -8.05 -15.86
C LEU A 283 9.13 -9.07 -16.68
N GLU A 284 10.16 -8.62 -17.39
CA GLU A 284 11.04 -9.52 -18.15
C GLU A 284 11.81 -10.47 -17.23
N ASP A 285 12.36 -9.95 -16.15
CA ASP A 285 13.10 -10.73 -15.15
C ASP A 285 12.18 -11.73 -14.43
N LEU A 286 10.95 -11.33 -14.10
CA LEU A 286 9.94 -12.23 -13.52
C LEU A 286 9.60 -13.37 -14.49
N LYS A 287 9.38 -13.08 -15.78
CA LYS A 287 9.13 -14.10 -16.80
C LYS A 287 10.34 -15.03 -16.97
N TRP A 288 11.55 -14.47 -16.96
CA TRP A 288 12.78 -15.24 -17.02
C TRP A 288 12.88 -16.21 -15.85
N TRP A 289 12.67 -15.73 -14.61
CA TRP A 289 12.69 -16.56 -13.41
C TRP A 289 11.64 -17.68 -13.47
N MET A 290 10.40 -17.36 -13.86
CA MET A 290 9.34 -18.36 -14.02
C MET A 290 9.74 -19.45 -15.03
N LYS A 291 10.38 -19.06 -16.14
CA LYS A 291 10.88 -20.00 -17.15
C LYS A 291 11.95 -20.93 -16.55
N GLN A 292 12.91 -20.39 -15.78
CA GLN A 292 13.95 -21.21 -15.13
C GLN A 292 13.33 -22.22 -14.13
N LYS A 293 12.28 -21.84 -13.44
CA LYS A 293 11.55 -22.67 -12.48
C LYS A 293 10.47 -23.55 -13.12
N ARG A 294 10.21 -23.41 -14.41
CA ARG A 294 9.17 -24.13 -15.18
C ARG A 294 7.75 -23.87 -14.71
N PHE A 295 7.46 -22.68 -14.21
CA PHE A 295 6.11 -22.23 -13.89
C PHE A 295 5.44 -21.68 -15.15
N ALA A 296 4.19 -22.08 -15.41
CA ALA A 296 3.39 -21.62 -16.54
C ALA A 296 2.65 -20.32 -16.22
N SER A 297 2.20 -20.19 -14.96
CA SER A 297 1.41 -19.05 -14.46
C SER A 297 1.92 -18.57 -13.09
N VAL A 298 1.46 -17.37 -12.67
CA VAL A 298 1.72 -16.85 -11.32
C VAL A 298 1.06 -17.74 -10.26
N ASP A 299 -0.09 -18.30 -10.57
CA ASP A 299 -0.85 -19.16 -9.65
C ASP A 299 -0.11 -20.48 -9.34
N ASP A 300 0.81 -20.93 -10.21
CA ASP A 300 1.58 -22.16 -9.98
C ASP A 300 2.52 -22.06 -8.78
N PHE A 301 2.91 -20.85 -8.39
CA PHE A 301 3.86 -20.65 -7.28
C PHE A 301 3.37 -19.69 -6.19
N ARG A 302 2.22 -19.02 -6.36
CA ARG A 302 1.69 -18.15 -5.32
C ARG A 302 1.40 -18.93 -4.06
N GLY A 303 1.94 -18.46 -2.93
CA GLY A 303 1.75 -19.09 -1.63
C GLY A 303 2.51 -20.41 -1.43
N MET A 304 3.23 -20.91 -2.44
CA MET A 304 3.92 -22.23 -2.40
C MET A 304 4.82 -22.40 -1.17
N ILE A 305 5.49 -21.34 -0.72
CA ILE A 305 6.40 -21.42 0.44
C ILE A 305 5.65 -21.56 1.75
N VAL A 306 4.48 -20.95 1.87
CA VAL A 306 3.67 -21.02 3.10
C VAL A 306 2.74 -22.22 3.14
N ASP A 307 2.55 -22.91 2.03
CA ASP A 307 1.81 -24.20 1.99
C ASP A 307 2.63 -25.32 2.60
N ASP A 308 3.94 -25.25 2.56
CA ASP A 308 4.83 -26.15 3.28
C ASP A 308 4.83 -25.83 4.78
N LYS A 309 4.45 -26.81 5.64
CA LYS A 309 4.30 -26.63 7.08
C LYS A 309 5.59 -26.10 7.74
N ILE A 310 6.75 -26.67 7.36
CA ILE A 310 8.05 -26.29 7.95
C ILE A 310 8.39 -24.83 7.61
N ASN A 311 8.09 -24.40 6.39
CA ASN A 311 8.34 -23.02 5.97
C ASN A 311 7.34 -22.05 6.58
N SER A 312 6.06 -22.44 6.68
CA SER A 312 5.04 -21.62 7.35
C SER A 312 5.41 -21.33 8.81
N GLU A 313 5.82 -22.33 9.57
CA GLU A 313 6.27 -22.15 10.95
C GLU A 313 7.44 -21.15 11.10
N LYS A 314 8.28 -21.00 10.08
CA LYS A 314 9.38 -20.02 10.08
C LYS A 314 8.90 -18.57 9.99
N PHE A 315 7.78 -18.31 9.32
CA PHE A 315 7.18 -16.96 9.29
C PHE A 315 6.60 -16.57 10.65
N GLU A 316 6.08 -17.53 11.41
CA GLU A 316 5.51 -17.32 12.74
C GLU A 316 6.59 -17.21 13.84
N GLN A 317 7.82 -17.67 13.56
CA GLN A 317 8.89 -17.73 14.55
C GLN A 317 9.30 -16.34 15.06
N ILE A 318 9.21 -16.13 16.37
CA ILE A 318 9.54 -14.85 17.02
C ILE A 318 11.01 -14.78 17.44
N HIS A 319 11.66 -15.92 17.75
CA HIS A 319 13.02 -15.95 18.30
C HIS A 319 14.04 -16.57 17.33
N PHE A 320 15.23 -16.00 17.30
CA PHE A 320 16.38 -16.50 16.51
C PHE A 320 17.02 -17.80 17.06
N LEU A 321 16.57 -18.30 18.20
CA LEU A 321 17.24 -19.30 19.01
C LEU A 321 17.51 -20.66 18.34
N ARG A 322 16.88 -20.98 17.22
CA ARG A 322 17.12 -22.27 16.54
C ARG A 322 18.06 -22.22 15.34
N LYS A 323 18.39 -21.03 14.80
CA LYS A 323 19.24 -20.93 13.59
C LYS A 323 20.64 -20.44 13.84
N ASN A 324 20.92 -19.79 14.95
CA ASN A 324 22.20 -19.12 15.23
C ASN A 324 23.08 -19.82 16.25
N ALA A 325 22.73 -21.01 16.72
CA ALA A 325 23.65 -21.80 17.54
C ALA A 325 25.02 -21.99 16.85
N ARG A 326 25.04 -22.12 15.50
CA ARG A 326 26.27 -22.23 14.71
C ARG A 326 26.98 -20.91 14.39
N MET A 327 26.37 -19.75 14.68
CA MET A 327 26.99 -18.44 14.44
C MET A 327 27.88 -17.98 15.59
N PHE A 328 27.70 -18.59 16.75
CA PHE A 328 28.49 -18.31 17.97
C PHE A 328 29.45 -19.43 18.32
N ASP A 329 29.34 -20.61 17.68
CA ASP A 329 30.36 -21.64 17.72
C ASP A 329 31.46 -21.26 16.69
N LYS A 330 32.33 -20.34 17.11
CA LYS A 330 33.64 -20.16 16.51
C LYS A 330 34.59 -20.97 17.37
N ASP A 331 34.93 -22.13 16.89
CA ASP A 331 36.24 -22.75 17.11
C ASP A 331 37.12 -22.55 15.89
#